data_6f2c7a9935a47c91fd87366d941f228b
#
_entry.id   6f2c7a9935a47c91fd87366d941f228b
#
_cell.length_a   1.000
_cell.length_b   1.000
_cell.length_c   1.000
_cell.angle_alpha   90.00
_cell.angle_beta   90.00
_cell.angle_gamma   90.00
#
_symmetry.space_group_name_H-M   'P 1'
#
loop_
_entity.id
_entity.type
_entity.pdbx_description
1 polymer ?
#
loop_
_entity_poly.entity_id
_entity_poly.type
_entity_poly.pdbx_seq_one_letter_code
_entity_poly.pdbx_strand_id
1 'polypeptide(L)'
;TETDAIYLTEKEIDKIYNLDLSQNKRLERVRDLFIVECNTGVRYIDLMNITKENILKESIRIKVSKTGQTLNTLLLPITKKILSKYQHNLPKISNVKYNLYIKEVGQLAGINESITKDTYKSGKAVSFKRKKYQLITTHTARRSFATNMYKRGYSPVQIMSITGHKKESTFLKYIRITNEESVRMISLDYNKKVS
;
A
#
# COMPACT_ATOMS: atom_id res chain seq x y z
N THR A 1 -12.01 15.45 9.65
CA THR A 1 -12.08 15.32 8.19
C THR A 1 -11.61 13.91 7.83
N GLU A 2 -12.54 13.05 7.42
CA GLU A 2 -12.18 11.76 6.81
C GLU A 2 -11.39 12.07 5.54
N THR A 3 -10.12 11.72 5.57
CA THR A 3 -9.21 11.95 4.47
C THR A 3 -9.62 11.12 3.25
N ASP A 4 -9.32 11.60 2.06
CA ASP A 4 -9.48 10.98 0.73
C ASP A 4 -8.75 9.64 0.59
N ALA A 5 -8.86 8.80 1.59
CA ALA A 5 -8.04 7.64 1.78
C ALA A 5 -8.64 6.42 1.07
N ILE A 6 -8.06 6.06 -0.06
CA ILE A 6 -8.35 4.82 -0.80
C ILE A 6 -7.35 3.73 -0.44
N TYR A 7 -7.69 2.48 -0.80
CA TYR A 7 -6.72 1.39 -0.93
C TYR A 7 -6.85 0.75 -2.32
N LEU A 8 -5.84 0.02 -2.72
CA LEU A 8 -5.86 -0.80 -3.93
C LEU A 8 -6.04 -2.27 -3.56
N THR A 9 -6.94 -2.94 -4.26
CA THR A 9 -7.13 -4.39 -4.16
C THR A 9 -5.90 -5.11 -4.73
N GLU A 10 -5.73 -6.40 -4.37
CA GLU A 10 -4.65 -7.21 -4.94
C GLU A 10 -4.68 -7.24 -6.46
N LYS A 11 -5.87 -7.36 -7.07
CA LYS A 11 -6.02 -7.30 -8.54
C LYS A 11 -5.56 -5.97 -9.15
N GLU A 12 -5.77 -4.86 -8.46
CA GLU A 12 -5.29 -3.54 -8.93
C GLU A 12 -3.78 -3.41 -8.77
N ILE A 13 -3.21 -3.94 -7.69
CA ILE A 13 -1.76 -4.01 -7.49
C ILE A 13 -1.10 -4.89 -8.56
N ASP A 14 -1.71 -6.02 -8.90
CA ASP A 14 -1.24 -6.90 -9.98
C ASP A 14 -1.28 -6.20 -11.35
N LYS A 15 -2.32 -5.42 -11.64
CA LYS A 15 -2.37 -4.60 -12.87
C LYS A 15 -1.20 -3.62 -12.93
N ILE A 16 -0.89 -2.94 -11.82
CA ILE A 16 0.25 -2.03 -11.73
C ILE A 16 1.56 -2.79 -11.95
N TYR A 17 1.74 -3.93 -11.30
CA TYR A 17 2.98 -4.72 -11.40
C TYR A 17 3.25 -5.21 -12.82
N ASN A 18 2.20 -5.66 -13.52
CA ASN A 18 2.30 -6.26 -14.85
C ASN A 18 2.35 -5.23 -15.99
N LEU A 19 2.33 -3.92 -15.71
CA LEU A 19 2.52 -2.91 -16.75
C LEU A 19 3.90 -3.06 -17.42
N ASP A 20 3.92 -3.08 -18.73
CA ASP A 20 5.17 -2.91 -19.47
C ASP A 20 5.57 -1.43 -19.47
N LEU A 21 6.58 -1.12 -18.71
CA LEU A 21 7.17 0.21 -18.58
C LEU A 21 8.65 0.21 -19.02
N SER A 22 9.06 -0.80 -19.81
CA SER A 22 10.44 -0.96 -20.27
C SER A 22 10.98 0.28 -20.99
N GLN A 23 10.13 0.98 -21.73
CA GLN A 23 10.45 2.21 -22.46
C GLN A 23 10.32 3.49 -21.59
N ASN A 24 9.87 3.39 -20.34
CA ASN A 24 9.72 4.53 -19.45
C ASN A 24 10.33 4.26 -18.07
N LYS A 25 11.65 4.37 -17.98
CA LYS A 25 12.43 4.09 -16.77
C LYS A 25 12.02 4.95 -15.56
N ARG A 26 11.47 6.15 -15.80
CA ARG A 26 10.95 7.02 -14.74
C ARG A 26 9.74 6.36 -14.05
N LEU A 27 8.77 5.91 -14.83
CA LEU A 27 7.56 5.26 -14.30
C LEU A 27 7.85 3.84 -13.80
N GLU A 28 8.75 3.11 -14.46
CA GLU A 28 9.18 1.77 -14.03
C GLU A 28 9.74 1.80 -12.61
N ARG A 29 10.63 2.75 -12.29
CA ARG A 29 11.21 2.91 -10.96
C ARG A 29 10.15 3.18 -9.89
N VAL A 30 9.20 4.06 -10.19
CA VAL A 30 8.12 4.40 -9.25
C VAL A 30 7.16 3.23 -9.07
N ARG A 31 6.79 2.51 -10.15
CA ARG A 31 6.02 1.28 -10.09
C ARG A 31 6.67 0.27 -9.15
N ASP A 32 7.97 0.02 -9.33
CA ASP A 32 8.70 -0.97 -8.55
C ASP A 32 8.75 -0.59 -7.06
N LEU A 33 9.04 0.68 -6.75
CA LEU A 33 8.99 1.18 -5.37
C LEU A 33 7.59 1.00 -4.74
N PHE A 34 6.54 1.32 -5.49
CA PHE A 34 5.16 1.20 -5.01
C PHE A 34 4.78 -0.26 -4.73
N ILE A 35 5.22 -1.19 -5.57
CA ILE A 35 5.01 -2.62 -5.36
C ILE A 35 5.73 -3.10 -4.10
N VAL A 36 6.96 -2.64 -3.84
CA VAL A 36 7.66 -2.95 -2.58
C VAL A 36 6.89 -2.42 -1.38
N GLU A 37 6.40 -1.18 -1.42
CA GLU A 37 5.57 -0.63 -0.33
C GLU A 37 4.27 -1.42 -0.12
N CYS A 38 3.58 -1.81 -1.20
CA CYS A 38 2.36 -2.62 -1.12
C CYS A 38 2.58 -4.01 -0.53
N ASN A 39 3.81 -4.55 -0.61
CA ASN A 39 4.15 -5.88 -0.13
C ASN A 39 4.84 -5.88 1.25
N THR A 40 5.26 -4.74 1.74
CA THR A 40 5.99 -4.62 3.01
C THR A 40 5.25 -3.76 4.04
N GLY A 41 4.36 -2.89 3.59
CA GLY A 41 3.66 -1.94 4.46
C GLY A 41 4.54 -0.86 5.07
N VAL A 42 5.79 -0.70 4.62
CA VAL A 42 6.71 0.34 5.11
C VAL A 42 6.23 1.74 4.73
N ARG A 43 6.73 2.75 5.42
CA ARG A 43 6.51 4.14 5.02
C ARG A 43 7.50 4.53 3.94
N TYR A 44 7.12 5.48 3.08
CA TYR A 44 8.00 6.03 2.05
C TYR A 44 9.40 6.40 2.59
N ILE A 45 9.47 7.10 3.72
CA ILE A 45 10.77 7.50 4.30
C ILE A 45 11.62 6.31 4.71
N ASP A 46 10.98 5.26 5.24
CA ASP A 46 11.66 4.04 5.66
C ASP A 46 12.07 3.19 4.44
N LEU A 47 11.23 3.16 3.38
CA LEU A 47 11.58 2.53 2.10
C LEU A 47 12.84 3.15 1.48
N MET A 48 12.93 4.48 1.50
CA MET A 48 14.10 5.20 0.97
C MET A 48 15.40 4.90 1.75
N ASN A 49 15.30 4.37 2.96
CA ASN A 49 16.45 4.03 3.79
C ASN A 49 16.83 2.54 3.76
N ILE A 50 16.12 1.72 2.97
CA ILE A 50 16.48 0.30 2.82
C ILE A 50 17.83 0.19 2.07
N THR A 51 18.73 -0.57 2.66
CA THR A 51 20.04 -0.95 2.09
C THR A 51 20.18 -2.48 2.09
N LYS A 52 21.27 -2.99 1.54
CA LYS A 52 21.55 -4.43 1.48
C LYS A 52 21.60 -5.05 2.89
N GLU A 53 22.13 -4.35 3.87
CA GLU A 53 22.27 -4.80 5.26
C GLU A 53 20.92 -4.99 5.97
N ASN A 54 19.88 -4.35 5.47
CA ASN A 54 18.51 -4.52 5.98
C ASN A 54 17.85 -5.83 5.54
N ILE A 55 18.36 -6.47 4.48
CA ILE A 55 17.75 -7.64 3.85
C ILE A 55 18.26 -8.90 4.52
N LEU A 56 17.38 -9.62 5.20
CA LEU A 56 17.64 -10.89 5.83
C LEU A 56 17.14 -12.05 4.94
N LYS A 57 17.30 -13.29 5.39
CA LYS A 57 16.90 -14.48 4.62
C LYS A 57 15.40 -14.46 4.24
N GLU A 58 14.51 -14.08 5.18
CA GLU A 58 13.04 -14.15 5.03
C GLU A 58 12.33 -12.84 5.39
N SER A 59 13.06 -11.81 5.77
CA SER A 59 12.48 -10.53 6.21
C SER A 59 13.37 -9.36 5.84
N ILE A 60 12.80 -8.16 5.94
CA ILE A 60 13.53 -6.90 5.84
C ILE A 60 13.48 -6.22 7.21
N ARG A 61 14.66 -5.92 7.76
CA ARG A 61 14.77 -5.18 9.03
C ARG A 61 14.69 -3.68 8.75
N ILE A 62 13.74 -3.01 9.37
CA ILE A 62 13.47 -1.59 9.17
C ILE A 62 13.71 -0.85 10.48
N LYS A 63 14.60 0.14 10.47
CA LYS A 63 14.67 1.15 11.53
C LYS A 63 13.69 2.27 11.20
N VAL A 64 12.60 2.35 11.94
CA VAL A 64 11.53 3.34 11.70
C VAL A 64 12.05 4.74 11.99
N SER A 65 12.14 5.59 10.98
CA SER A 65 12.71 6.94 11.06
C SER A 65 12.03 7.81 12.12
N LYS A 66 10.69 7.69 12.25
CA LYS A 66 9.90 8.50 13.19
C LYS A 66 10.09 8.13 14.66
N THR A 67 10.37 6.86 14.98
CA THR A 67 10.35 6.35 16.36
C THR A 67 11.64 5.70 16.80
N GLY A 68 12.58 5.47 15.90
CA GLY A 68 13.81 4.71 16.15
C GLY A 68 13.58 3.20 16.38
N GLN A 69 12.34 2.74 16.42
CA GLN A 69 12.01 1.34 16.65
C GLN A 69 12.49 0.47 15.49
N THR A 70 13.01 -0.71 15.79
CA THR A 70 13.35 -1.71 14.77
C THR A 70 12.17 -2.65 14.58
N LEU A 71 11.77 -2.86 13.32
CA LEU A 71 10.71 -3.77 12.89
C LEU A 71 11.27 -4.73 11.84
N ASN A 72 10.66 -5.91 11.75
CA ASN A 72 10.85 -6.81 10.62
C ASN A 72 9.57 -6.84 9.79
N THR A 73 9.71 -6.73 8.47
CA THR A 73 8.59 -6.86 7.53
C THR A 73 8.84 -7.98 6.55
N LEU A 74 7.82 -8.31 5.76
CA LEU A 74 7.83 -9.45 4.83
C LEU A 74 8.82 -9.23 3.69
N LEU A 75 9.50 -10.30 3.32
CA LEU A 75 10.33 -10.37 2.12
C LEU A 75 9.71 -11.36 1.13
N LEU A 76 8.63 -10.96 0.49
CA LEU A 76 7.90 -11.78 -0.49
C LEU A 76 8.70 -11.98 -1.78
N PRO A 77 8.43 -13.03 -2.58
CA PRO A 77 9.17 -13.32 -3.82
C PRO A 77 9.23 -12.14 -4.79
N ILE A 78 8.12 -11.40 -4.94
CA ILE A 78 8.04 -10.21 -5.79
C ILE A 78 8.96 -9.09 -5.30
N THR A 79 9.03 -8.90 -3.98
CA THR A 79 9.93 -7.92 -3.35
C THR A 79 11.38 -8.32 -3.55
N LYS A 80 11.72 -9.62 -3.37
CA LYS A 80 13.06 -10.16 -3.69
C LYS A 80 13.47 -9.88 -5.12
N LYS A 81 12.57 -10.14 -6.08
CA LYS A 81 12.81 -9.90 -7.51
C LYS A 81 13.11 -8.42 -7.79
N ILE A 82 12.33 -7.51 -7.22
CA ILE A 82 12.56 -6.06 -7.40
C ILE A 82 13.88 -5.63 -6.74
N LEU A 83 14.15 -6.06 -5.51
CA LEU A 83 15.41 -5.75 -4.83
C LEU A 83 16.63 -6.24 -5.62
N SER A 84 16.57 -7.45 -6.17
CA SER A 84 17.63 -8.02 -7.01
C SER A 84 17.84 -7.22 -8.29
N LYS A 85 16.75 -6.77 -8.95
CA LYS A 85 16.81 -5.90 -10.14
C LYS A 85 17.64 -4.62 -9.89
N TYR A 86 17.54 -4.06 -8.69
CA TYR A 86 18.28 -2.86 -8.29
C TYR A 86 19.55 -3.16 -7.48
N GLN A 87 20.04 -4.41 -7.51
CA GLN A 87 21.23 -4.83 -6.76
C GLN A 87 21.14 -4.44 -5.27
N HIS A 88 19.93 -4.54 -4.71
CA HIS A 88 19.60 -4.18 -3.34
C HIS A 88 19.76 -2.67 -3.00
N ASN A 89 19.86 -1.83 -4.01
CA ASN A 89 19.94 -0.38 -3.86
C ASN A 89 18.76 0.29 -4.60
N LEU A 90 17.64 0.41 -3.90
CA LEU A 90 16.41 0.96 -4.47
C LEU A 90 16.59 2.40 -4.98
N PRO A 91 15.97 2.77 -6.11
CA PRO A 91 16.07 4.12 -6.66
C PRO A 91 15.56 5.16 -5.67
N LYS A 92 16.26 6.28 -5.57
CA LYS A 92 15.85 7.40 -4.73
C LYS A 92 15.00 8.38 -5.55
N ILE A 93 13.92 8.84 -4.94
CA ILE A 93 13.00 9.80 -5.55
C ILE A 93 12.38 10.66 -4.44
N SER A 94 12.12 11.93 -4.69
CA SER A 94 11.39 12.76 -3.73
C SER A 94 9.92 12.36 -3.61
N ASN A 95 9.35 12.53 -2.43
CA ASN A 95 7.94 12.18 -2.18
C ASN A 95 6.97 12.90 -3.13
N VAL A 96 7.27 14.14 -3.49
CA VAL A 96 6.47 14.92 -4.44
C VAL A 96 6.45 14.26 -5.82
N LYS A 97 7.62 13.92 -6.36
CA LYS A 97 7.74 13.25 -7.67
C LYS A 97 7.15 11.85 -7.64
N TYR A 98 7.37 11.12 -6.55
CA TYR A 98 6.77 9.79 -6.36
C TYR A 98 5.24 9.86 -6.47
N ASN A 99 4.61 10.76 -5.67
CA ASN A 99 3.16 10.90 -5.66
C ASN A 99 2.59 11.40 -7.01
N LEU A 100 3.35 12.17 -7.77
CA LEU A 100 2.96 12.58 -9.12
C LEU A 100 2.98 11.38 -10.07
N TYR A 101 4.10 10.65 -10.12
CA TYR A 101 4.31 9.59 -11.09
C TYR A 101 3.51 8.31 -10.81
N ILE A 102 3.24 8.00 -9.53
CA ILE A 102 2.40 6.84 -9.23
C ILE A 102 0.95 7.00 -9.71
N LYS A 103 0.46 8.23 -9.82
CA LYS A 103 -0.85 8.51 -10.43
C LYS A 103 -0.84 8.22 -11.92
N GLU A 104 0.23 8.60 -12.63
CA GLU A 104 0.41 8.22 -14.04
C GLU A 104 0.42 6.69 -14.20
N VAL A 105 1.17 5.98 -13.37
CA VAL A 105 1.21 4.51 -13.37
C VAL A 105 -0.19 3.93 -13.13
N GLY A 106 -0.93 4.45 -12.15
CA GLY A 106 -2.31 4.03 -11.86
C GLY A 106 -3.27 4.28 -13.02
N GLN A 107 -3.10 5.38 -13.74
CA GLN A 107 -3.87 5.68 -14.95
C GLN A 107 -3.58 4.68 -16.07
N LEU A 108 -2.31 4.40 -16.34
CA LEU A 108 -1.89 3.41 -17.32
C LEU A 108 -2.35 2.00 -16.97
N ALA A 109 -2.40 1.67 -15.69
CA ALA A 109 -2.94 0.38 -15.19
C ALA A 109 -4.47 0.28 -15.28
N GLY A 110 -5.15 1.32 -15.76
CA GLY A 110 -6.60 1.32 -15.92
C GLY A 110 -7.37 1.38 -14.58
N ILE A 111 -6.79 1.99 -13.54
CA ILE A 111 -7.46 2.17 -12.24
C ILE A 111 -8.39 3.38 -12.32
N ASN A 112 -9.43 3.26 -13.15
CA ASN A 112 -10.30 4.36 -13.57
C ASN A 112 -11.65 4.41 -12.85
N GLU A 113 -11.84 3.61 -11.79
CA GLU A 113 -13.04 3.67 -10.96
C GLU A 113 -13.32 5.10 -10.52
N SER A 114 -14.59 5.51 -10.58
CA SER A 114 -15.01 6.83 -10.12
C SER A 114 -15.33 6.80 -8.63
N ILE A 115 -14.59 7.55 -7.85
CA ILE A 115 -14.80 7.71 -6.41
C ILE A 115 -15.53 9.03 -6.17
N THR A 116 -16.75 8.93 -5.65
CA THR A 116 -17.53 10.10 -5.21
C THR A 116 -17.23 10.37 -3.74
N LYS A 117 -17.02 11.61 -3.41
CA LYS A 117 -16.75 12.04 -2.04
C LYS A 117 -17.57 13.25 -1.68
N ASP A 118 -18.16 13.17 -0.51
CA ASP A 118 -18.86 14.27 0.11
C ASP A 118 -17.95 14.96 1.13
N THR A 119 -17.80 16.25 1.00
CA THR A 119 -17.06 17.08 1.93
C THR A 119 -17.89 18.29 2.30
N TYR A 120 -17.64 18.85 3.48
CA TYR A 120 -18.28 20.09 3.89
C TYR A 120 -17.32 21.26 3.66
N LYS A 121 -17.73 22.23 2.85
CA LYS A 121 -16.99 23.46 2.59
C LYS A 121 -17.87 24.64 2.97
N SER A 122 -17.40 25.47 3.90
CA SER A 122 -18.18 26.63 4.42
C SER A 122 -19.60 26.28 4.85
N GLY A 123 -19.78 25.15 5.58
CA GLY A 123 -21.08 24.69 6.08
C GLY A 123 -21.99 24.05 5.03
N LYS A 124 -21.59 23.94 3.76
CA LYS A 124 -22.36 23.30 2.70
C LYS A 124 -21.75 21.97 2.32
N ALA A 125 -22.56 20.95 2.13
CA ALA A 125 -22.15 19.68 1.56
C ALA A 125 -21.76 19.89 0.09
N VAL A 126 -20.52 19.50 -0.26
CA VAL A 126 -20.02 19.54 -1.63
C VAL A 126 -19.57 18.13 -2.01
N SER A 127 -20.16 17.59 -3.05
CA SER A 127 -19.78 16.31 -3.62
C SER A 127 -18.84 16.54 -4.79
N PHE A 128 -17.73 15.80 -4.82
CA PHE A 128 -16.85 15.80 -5.99
C PHE A 128 -16.51 14.39 -6.41
N LYS A 129 -16.31 14.21 -7.70
CA LYS A 129 -16.00 12.93 -8.33
C LYS A 129 -14.57 12.93 -8.85
N ARG A 130 -13.78 11.93 -8.47
CA ARG A 130 -12.41 11.74 -8.95
C ARG A 130 -12.19 10.31 -9.40
N LYS A 131 -11.29 10.12 -10.35
CA LYS A 131 -10.82 8.80 -10.72
C LYS A 131 -9.89 8.27 -9.63
N LYS A 132 -9.98 6.97 -9.32
CA LYS A 132 -9.23 6.32 -8.23
C LYS A 132 -7.73 6.52 -8.36
N TYR A 133 -7.17 6.44 -9.59
CA TYR A 133 -5.74 6.70 -9.82
C TYR A 133 -5.27 8.09 -9.34
N GLN A 134 -6.13 9.11 -9.40
CA GLN A 134 -5.80 10.47 -8.97
C GLN A 134 -5.61 10.61 -7.45
N LEU A 135 -6.09 9.62 -6.70
CA LEU A 135 -6.04 9.56 -5.25
C LEU A 135 -4.89 8.68 -4.73
N ILE A 136 -4.15 8.01 -5.64
CA ILE A 136 -3.03 7.16 -5.25
C ILE A 136 -1.87 8.00 -4.72
N THR A 137 -1.32 7.58 -3.59
CA THR A 137 -0.16 8.18 -2.93
C THR A 137 0.70 7.09 -2.29
N THR A 138 1.88 7.44 -1.76
CA THR A 138 2.69 6.55 -0.93
C THR A 138 1.91 5.96 0.25
N HIS A 139 1.04 6.74 0.89
CA HIS A 139 0.16 6.25 1.95
C HIS A 139 -0.86 5.22 1.47
N THR A 140 -1.27 5.29 0.19
CA THR A 140 -2.16 4.29 -0.41
C THR A 140 -1.50 2.91 -0.42
N ALA A 141 -0.21 2.80 -0.75
CA ALA A 141 0.51 1.53 -0.73
C ALA A 141 0.46 0.85 0.64
N ARG A 142 0.81 1.60 1.68
CA ARG A 142 0.79 1.09 3.05
C ARG A 142 -0.62 0.73 3.54
N ARG A 143 -1.63 1.51 3.13
CA ARG A 143 -3.04 1.21 3.43
C ARG A 143 -3.49 -0.05 2.70
N SER A 144 -3.10 -0.20 1.44
CA SER A 144 -3.40 -1.40 0.64
C SER A 144 -2.79 -2.64 1.29
N PHE A 145 -1.53 -2.58 1.74
CA PHE A 145 -0.92 -3.67 2.50
C PHE A 145 -1.78 -4.05 3.71
N ALA A 146 -2.08 -3.08 4.58
CA ALA A 146 -2.82 -3.34 5.82
C ALA A 146 -4.23 -3.91 5.54
N THR A 147 -4.96 -3.33 4.59
CA THR A 147 -6.32 -3.76 4.23
C THR A 147 -6.33 -5.14 3.60
N ASN A 148 -5.42 -5.41 2.65
CA ASN A 148 -5.34 -6.72 1.98
C ASN A 148 -4.89 -7.82 2.94
N MET A 149 -3.96 -7.56 3.87
CA MET A 149 -3.58 -8.52 4.90
C MET A 149 -4.75 -8.81 5.86
N TYR A 150 -5.49 -7.78 6.26
CA TYR A 150 -6.69 -7.98 7.06
C TYR A 150 -7.75 -8.82 6.31
N LYS A 151 -7.95 -8.57 5.02
CA LYS A 151 -8.87 -9.36 4.17
C LYS A 151 -8.42 -10.82 3.98
N ARG A 152 -7.13 -11.09 4.11
CA ARG A 152 -6.57 -12.45 4.14
C ARG A 152 -6.76 -13.17 5.48
N GLY A 153 -7.31 -12.50 6.49
CA GLY A 153 -7.61 -13.05 7.81
C GLY A 153 -6.51 -12.87 8.87
N TYR A 154 -5.45 -12.09 8.56
CA TYR A 154 -4.47 -11.75 9.60
C TYR A 154 -5.07 -10.77 10.61
N SER A 155 -4.76 -11.00 11.89
CA SER A 155 -5.28 -10.15 12.98
C SER A 155 -4.69 -8.73 12.94
N PRO A 156 -5.42 -7.72 13.45
CA PRO A 156 -4.88 -6.37 13.59
C PRO A 156 -3.52 -6.34 14.30
N VAL A 157 -3.35 -7.11 15.37
CA VAL A 157 -2.10 -7.19 16.15
C VAL A 157 -0.93 -7.66 15.28
N GLN A 158 -1.12 -8.70 14.46
CA GLN A 158 -0.09 -9.20 13.55
C GLN A 158 0.31 -8.15 12.52
N ILE A 159 -0.67 -7.47 11.90
CA ILE A 159 -0.40 -6.45 10.89
C ILE A 159 0.27 -5.21 11.53
N MET A 160 -0.16 -4.83 12.72
CA MET A 160 0.43 -3.72 13.47
C MET A 160 1.89 -3.97 13.85
N SER A 161 2.27 -5.20 14.19
CA SER A 161 3.65 -5.57 14.50
C SER A 161 4.59 -5.34 13.31
N ILE A 162 4.10 -5.58 12.08
CA ILE A 162 4.84 -5.37 10.82
C ILE A 162 4.85 -3.88 10.44
N THR A 163 3.70 -3.22 10.55
CA THR A 163 3.55 -1.84 10.11
C THR A 163 4.00 -0.81 11.17
N GLY A 164 4.20 -1.20 12.42
CA GLY A 164 4.63 -0.33 13.51
C GLY A 164 3.57 0.67 13.98
N HIS A 165 2.29 0.32 13.89
CA HIS A 165 1.22 1.08 14.53
C HIS A 165 1.19 0.77 16.03
N LYS A 166 1.21 1.80 16.86
CA LYS A 166 1.19 1.64 18.34
C LYS A 166 -0.19 1.57 18.92
N LYS A 167 -1.19 2.15 18.25
CA LYS A 167 -2.58 2.21 18.72
C LYS A 167 -3.50 1.56 17.71
N GLU A 168 -4.29 0.58 18.16
CA GLU A 168 -5.26 -0.11 17.34
C GLU A 168 -6.29 0.85 16.73
N SER A 169 -6.79 1.81 17.49
CA SER A 169 -7.72 2.84 16.99
C SER A 169 -7.16 3.65 15.82
N THR A 170 -5.83 3.88 15.79
CA THR A 170 -5.16 4.53 14.67
C THR A 170 -5.01 3.58 13.49
N PHE A 171 -4.71 2.30 13.77
CA PHE A 171 -4.57 1.27 12.74
C PHE A 171 -5.91 0.99 12.04
N LEU A 172 -7.00 0.86 12.79
CA LEU A 172 -8.34 0.59 12.22
C LEU A 172 -8.80 1.68 11.24
N LYS A 173 -8.32 2.93 11.39
CA LYS A 173 -8.54 3.97 10.38
C LYS A 173 -7.84 3.71 9.04
N TYR A 174 -6.83 2.85 9.03
CA TYR A 174 -6.16 2.39 7.80
C TYR A 174 -6.94 1.30 7.08
N ILE A 175 -7.71 0.50 7.82
CA ILE A 175 -8.50 -0.58 7.23
C ILE A 175 -9.71 0.03 6.52
N ARG A 176 -9.83 -0.25 5.22
CA ARG A 176 -10.89 0.28 4.35
C ARG A 176 -11.74 -0.87 3.83
N ILE A 177 -12.49 -1.47 4.74
CA ILE A 177 -13.40 -2.57 4.44
C ILE A 177 -14.83 -2.08 4.67
N THR A 178 -15.69 -2.30 3.69
CA THR A 178 -17.12 -2.00 3.81
C THR A 178 -17.82 -3.03 4.69
N ASN A 179 -19.02 -2.71 5.17
CA ASN A 179 -19.84 -3.68 5.90
C ASN A 179 -20.13 -4.92 5.04
N GLU A 180 -20.44 -4.74 3.75
CA GLU A 180 -20.68 -5.83 2.80
C GLU A 180 -19.47 -6.74 2.64
N GLU A 181 -18.27 -6.15 2.51
CA GLU A 181 -17.03 -6.94 2.47
C GLU A 181 -16.81 -7.71 3.77
N SER A 182 -17.10 -7.12 4.93
CA SER A 182 -17.01 -7.78 6.23
C SER A 182 -17.96 -8.98 6.33
N VAL A 183 -19.21 -8.81 5.95
CA VAL A 183 -20.20 -9.90 5.90
C VAL A 183 -19.73 -11.03 5.00
N ARG A 184 -19.23 -10.70 3.80
CA ARG A 184 -18.72 -11.69 2.85
C ARG A 184 -17.52 -12.47 3.42
N MET A 185 -16.60 -11.80 4.09
CA MET A 185 -15.45 -12.45 4.71
C MET A 185 -15.88 -13.46 5.78
N ILE A 186 -16.80 -13.05 6.67
CA ILE A 186 -17.33 -13.92 7.72
C ILE A 186 -18.05 -15.12 7.12
N SER A 187 -18.89 -14.93 6.11
CA SER A 187 -19.62 -16.00 5.45
C SER A 187 -18.69 -17.03 4.80
N LEU A 188 -17.61 -16.57 4.16
CA LEU A 188 -16.62 -17.47 3.55
C LEU A 188 -15.82 -18.27 4.57
N ASP A 189 -15.45 -17.67 5.71
CA ASP A 189 -14.74 -18.33 6.79
C ASP A 189 -15.65 -19.36 7.49
N TYR A 190 -16.90 -19.01 7.74
CA TYR A 190 -17.90 -19.90 8.31
C TYR A 190 -18.09 -21.16 7.46
N ASN A 191 -18.28 -20.98 6.15
CA ASN A 191 -18.49 -22.13 5.25
C ASN A 191 -17.28 -23.04 5.14
N LYS A 192 -16.05 -22.52 5.27
CA LYS A 192 -14.82 -23.33 5.29
C LYS A 192 -14.67 -24.15 6.58
N LYS A 193 -15.26 -23.72 7.69
CA LYS A 193 -15.18 -24.41 8.98
C LYS A 193 -16.26 -25.46 9.17
N VAL A 194 -17.31 -25.41 8.36
CA VAL A 194 -18.49 -26.32 8.43
C VAL A 194 -18.42 -27.43 7.36
N SER A 195 -17.56 -27.26 6.34
CA SER A 195 -17.26 -28.27 5.31
C SER A 195 -16.00 -29.08 5.67
#